data_b0fc4b1499fc917ab564e5121165618c
#
_entry.id   b0fc4b1499fc917ab564e5121165618c
#
_cell.length_a   1.000
_cell.length_b   1.000
_cell.length_c   1.000
_cell.angle_alpha   90.00
_cell.angle_beta   90.00
_cell.angle_gamma   90.00
#
_symmetry.space_group_name_H-M   'P 1'
#
loop_
_entity.id
_entity.type
_entity.pdbx_description
1 polymer ?
#
loop_
_entity_poly.entity_id
_entity_poly.type
_entity_poly.pdbx_seq_one_letter_code
_entity_poly.pdbx_strand_id
1 'polypeptide(L)'
;MLFRSLLNKLTVRAFNETWFRKAPKQRIGELQAIAPFFHPLDGVQDWNRIYGPAGFLQYQFAVPNEAAELVPRTFEALRRAGAPSFLTVLKRFGPSNPAPLSFPIPGWTLAADVPAAVPGLMEVLNQLDEEVAAAGGRLYLAKDSRQLPGMFRKSYPKANQWLGDRNRLDPQFRLSSGIAERIKLIA
;
A
#
# COMPACT_ATOMS: atom_id res chain seq x y z
N MET A 1 -11.08 -25.93 2.55
CA MET A 1 -10.71 -25.93 1.13
C MET A 1 -11.59 -25.06 0.20
N LEU A 2 -12.74 -24.57 0.66
CA LEU A 2 -13.69 -23.79 -0.16
C LEU A 2 -13.23 -22.34 -0.50
N PHE A 3 -12.37 -21.72 0.29
CA PHE A 3 -12.03 -20.29 0.12
C PHE A 3 -11.02 -19.98 -1.00
N ARG A 4 -10.21 -20.94 -1.45
CA ARG A 4 -9.24 -20.73 -2.55
C ARG A 4 -9.90 -20.44 -3.91
N SER A 5 -11.18 -20.77 -4.10
CA SER A 5 -11.90 -20.54 -5.36
C SER A 5 -12.66 -19.21 -5.41
N LEU A 6 -12.76 -18.47 -4.31
CA LEU A 6 -13.55 -17.24 -4.23
C LEU A 6 -12.80 -16.01 -4.78
N LEU A 7 -11.47 -15.97 -4.73
CA LEU A 7 -10.67 -14.91 -5.35
C LEU A 7 -10.26 -15.27 -6.78
N ASN A 8 -11.20 -15.21 -7.69
CA ASN A 8 -10.95 -15.32 -9.12
C ASN A 8 -11.55 -14.12 -9.87
N LYS A 9 -11.12 -13.92 -11.12
CA LYS A 9 -11.55 -12.76 -11.94
C LYS A 9 -13.07 -12.63 -12.05
N LEU A 10 -13.79 -13.74 -12.10
CA LEU A 10 -15.24 -13.74 -12.27
C LEU A 10 -15.96 -13.34 -10.99
N THR A 11 -15.58 -13.94 -9.85
CA THR A 11 -16.21 -13.66 -8.56
C THR A 11 -15.91 -12.24 -8.08
N VAL A 12 -14.67 -11.75 -8.25
CA VAL A 12 -14.29 -10.38 -7.93
C VAL A 12 -15.06 -9.38 -8.80
N ARG A 13 -15.20 -9.67 -10.10
CA ARG A 13 -15.97 -8.81 -11.01
C ARG A 13 -17.46 -8.78 -10.61
N ALA A 14 -18.05 -9.93 -10.36
CA ALA A 14 -19.45 -10.03 -9.95
C ALA A 14 -19.71 -9.30 -8.62
N PHE A 15 -18.82 -9.46 -7.65
CA PHE A 15 -18.89 -8.76 -6.37
C PHE A 15 -18.80 -7.25 -6.56
N ASN A 16 -17.80 -6.77 -7.30
CA ASN A 16 -17.59 -5.34 -7.53
C ASN A 16 -18.77 -4.70 -8.28
N GLU A 17 -19.30 -5.39 -9.30
CA GLU A 17 -20.46 -4.90 -10.06
C GLU A 17 -21.70 -4.81 -9.17
N THR A 18 -21.96 -5.83 -8.35
CA THR A 18 -23.09 -5.84 -7.42
C THR A 18 -22.96 -4.72 -6.39
N TRP A 19 -21.76 -4.56 -5.81
CA TRP A 19 -21.48 -3.53 -4.83
C TRP A 19 -21.63 -2.13 -5.42
N PHE A 20 -21.09 -1.91 -6.62
CA PHE A 20 -21.20 -0.64 -7.32
C PHE A 20 -22.65 -0.26 -7.62
N ARG A 21 -23.44 -1.22 -8.11
CA ARG A 21 -24.88 -0.97 -8.42
C ARG A 21 -25.75 -0.79 -7.19
N LYS A 22 -25.38 -1.43 -6.07
CA LYS A 22 -26.09 -1.28 -4.80
C LYS A 22 -25.86 0.09 -4.17
N ALA A 23 -24.74 0.74 -4.45
CA ALA A 23 -24.42 2.05 -3.90
C ALA A 23 -25.39 3.12 -4.46
N PRO A 24 -26.08 3.90 -3.62
CA PRO A 24 -26.86 5.03 -4.11
C PRO A 24 -25.96 6.09 -4.73
N LYS A 25 -26.44 6.77 -5.76
CA LYS A 25 -25.67 7.82 -6.46
C LYS A 25 -25.28 8.98 -5.53
N GLN A 26 -26.09 9.25 -4.52
CA GLN A 26 -25.86 10.33 -3.57
C GLN A 26 -26.53 10.00 -2.23
N ARG A 27 -25.86 10.35 -1.13
CA ARG A 27 -26.42 10.32 0.24
C ARG A 27 -26.10 11.65 0.89
N ILE A 28 -27.14 12.37 1.35
CA ILE A 28 -27.01 13.68 2.01
C ILE A 28 -27.68 13.56 3.38
N GLY A 29 -27.01 14.05 4.42
CA GLY A 29 -27.54 14.12 5.78
C GLY A 29 -27.74 12.76 6.47
N GLU A 30 -27.14 11.69 5.94
CA GLU A 30 -27.20 10.36 6.57
C GLU A 30 -26.23 10.30 7.76
N LEU A 31 -26.77 9.90 8.92
CA LEU A 31 -25.97 9.63 10.10
C LEU A 31 -25.40 8.21 10.02
N GLN A 32 -24.10 8.08 10.14
CA GLN A 32 -23.43 6.79 10.18
C GLN A 32 -22.75 6.60 11.54
N ALA A 33 -22.79 5.37 12.05
CA ALA A 33 -22.04 5.04 13.26
C ALA A 33 -20.52 5.07 12.99
N ILE A 34 -19.75 5.53 13.97
CA ILE A 34 -18.28 5.71 13.85
C ILE A 34 -17.59 4.39 13.51
N ALA A 35 -17.91 3.31 14.21
CA ALA A 35 -17.23 2.04 14.03
C ALA A 35 -17.39 1.44 12.61
N PRO A 36 -18.60 1.27 12.03
CA PRO A 36 -18.73 0.78 10.66
C PRO A 36 -18.11 1.70 9.60
N PHE A 37 -18.06 3.00 9.87
CA PHE A 37 -17.47 3.97 8.94
C PHE A 37 -15.94 3.86 8.90
N PHE A 38 -15.29 3.84 10.06
CA PHE A 38 -13.82 3.82 10.15
C PHE A 38 -13.22 2.42 10.12
N HIS A 39 -13.98 1.40 10.54
CA HIS A 39 -13.53 0.02 10.68
C HIS A 39 -14.45 -0.97 9.94
N PRO A 40 -14.64 -0.81 8.62
CA PRO A 40 -15.60 -1.64 7.86
C PRO A 40 -15.22 -3.12 7.83
N LEU A 41 -13.94 -3.46 8.03
CA LEU A 41 -13.47 -4.85 8.06
C LEU A 41 -13.68 -5.55 9.38
N ASP A 42 -13.91 -4.82 10.48
CA ASP A 42 -14.14 -5.43 11.80
C ASP A 42 -15.44 -6.25 11.85
N GLY A 43 -16.35 -6.01 10.91
CA GLY A 43 -17.56 -6.82 10.72
C GLY A 43 -17.32 -8.17 10.04
N VAL A 44 -16.12 -8.44 9.54
CA VAL A 44 -15.76 -9.68 8.83
C VAL A 44 -14.65 -10.39 9.57
N GLN A 45 -15.00 -11.45 10.30
CA GLN A 45 -14.01 -12.27 11.01
C GLN A 45 -13.09 -13.00 10.02
N ASP A 46 -11.81 -13.09 10.36
CA ASP A 46 -10.80 -13.85 9.60
C ASP A 46 -10.71 -13.49 8.10
N TRP A 47 -11.03 -12.24 7.72
CA TRP A 47 -11.06 -11.80 6.32
C TRP A 47 -9.73 -12.08 5.58
N ASN A 48 -8.61 -12.09 6.29
CA ASN A 48 -7.29 -12.39 5.74
C ASN A 48 -7.16 -13.83 5.22
N ARG A 49 -7.95 -14.78 5.71
CA ARG A 49 -7.93 -16.17 5.24
C ARG A 49 -8.36 -16.34 3.78
N ILE A 50 -8.99 -15.34 3.20
CA ILE A 50 -9.39 -15.35 1.77
C ILE A 50 -8.18 -15.48 0.84
N TYR A 51 -6.99 -15.03 1.27
CA TYR A 51 -5.75 -15.13 0.50
C TYR A 51 -5.06 -16.51 0.61
N GLY A 52 -5.57 -17.38 1.48
CA GLY A 52 -5.01 -18.72 1.69
C GLY A 52 -3.67 -18.71 2.45
N PRO A 53 -2.98 -19.86 2.52
CA PRO A 53 -1.77 -20.01 3.32
C PRO A 53 -0.56 -19.22 2.83
N ALA A 54 -0.51 -18.82 1.57
CA ALA A 54 0.53 -17.96 1.02
C ALA A 54 0.41 -16.50 1.49
N GLY A 55 -0.76 -16.12 2.02
CA GLY A 55 -1.02 -14.77 2.49
C GLY A 55 -1.11 -13.73 1.37
N PHE A 56 -0.88 -12.49 1.75
CA PHE A 56 -0.95 -11.34 0.85
C PHE A 56 0.13 -10.32 1.18
N LEU A 57 0.38 -9.44 0.23
CA LEU A 57 1.21 -8.25 0.39
C LEU A 57 0.30 -7.03 0.36
N GLN A 58 0.58 -6.03 1.20
CA GLN A 58 -0.03 -4.72 1.07
C GLN A 58 0.93 -3.81 0.32
N TYR A 59 0.57 -3.43 -0.89
CA TYR A 59 1.31 -2.46 -1.68
C TYR A 59 0.71 -1.08 -1.49
N GLN A 60 1.46 -0.17 -0.91
CA GLN A 60 0.98 1.21 -0.71
C GLN A 60 2.04 2.23 -1.07
N PHE A 61 1.64 3.21 -1.87
CA PHE A 61 2.46 4.36 -2.24
C PHE A 61 1.68 5.67 -2.13
N ALA A 62 2.42 6.78 -2.13
CA ALA A 62 1.88 8.12 -2.33
C ALA A 62 2.62 8.78 -3.49
N VAL A 63 1.88 9.52 -4.33
CA VAL A 63 2.42 10.27 -5.47
C VAL A 63 1.86 11.69 -5.48
N PRO A 64 2.63 12.69 -5.98
CA PRO A 64 2.14 14.05 -6.13
C PRO A 64 0.97 14.11 -7.12
N ASN A 65 0.21 15.21 -7.09
CA ASN A 65 -0.96 15.38 -7.96
C ASN A 65 -0.62 15.26 -9.45
N GLU A 66 0.57 15.72 -9.84
CA GLU A 66 1.08 15.73 -11.21
C GLU A 66 1.36 14.29 -11.74
N ALA A 67 1.49 13.33 -10.84
CA ALA A 67 1.71 11.91 -11.16
C ALA A 67 0.49 11.03 -10.84
N ALA A 68 -0.71 11.60 -10.83
CA ALA A 68 -1.95 10.88 -10.51
C ALA A 68 -2.23 9.70 -11.46
N GLU A 69 -1.69 9.73 -12.68
CA GLU A 69 -1.79 8.65 -13.68
C GLU A 69 -1.13 7.33 -13.22
N LEU A 70 -0.23 7.39 -12.24
CA LEU A 70 0.33 6.15 -11.65
C LEU A 70 -0.71 5.32 -10.90
N VAL A 71 -1.82 5.93 -10.47
CA VAL A 71 -2.92 5.19 -9.83
C VAL A 71 -3.59 4.22 -10.83
N PRO A 72 -4.20 4.67 -11.94
CA PRO A 72 -4.79 3.75 -12.91
C PRO A 72 -3.75 2.81 -13.55
N ARG A 73 -2.52 3.27 -13.74
CA ARG A 73 -1.42 2.44 -14.25
C ARG A 73 -1.09 1.27 -13.32
N THR A 74 -1.08 1.50 -12.01
CA THR A 74 -0.89 0.44 -11.02
C THR A 74 -2.00 -0.61 -11.09
N PHE A 75 -3.25 -0.19 -11.20
CA PHE A 75 -4.38 -1.11 -11.37
C PHE A 75 -4.21 -1.96 -12.63
N GLU A 76 -3.82 -1.35 -13.72
CA GLU A 76 -3.64 -2.07 -14.99
C GLU A 76 -2.45 -3.05 -14.91
N ALA A 77 -1.34 -2.69 -14.27
CA ALA A 77 -0.21 -3.58 -14.06
C ALA A 77 -0.59 -4.79 -13.21
N LEU A 78 -1.27 -4.59 -12.08
CA LEU A 78 -1.77 -5.67 -11.23
C LEU A 78 -2.79 -6.55 -11.96
N ARG A 79 -3.69 -5.96 -12.75
CA ARG A 79 -4.66 -6.71 -13.56
C ARG A 79 -3.96 -7.60 -14.58
N ARG A 80 -2.95 -7.09 -15.30
CA ARG A 80 -2.17 -7.88 -16.29
C ARG A 80 -1.40 -9.01 -15.63
N ALA A 81 -0.84 -8.77 -14.44
CA ALA A 81 -0.15 -9.79 -13.65
C ALA A 81 -1.11 -10.87 -13.10
N GLY A 82 -2.42 -10.69 -13.22
CA GLY A 82 -3.40 -11.60 -12.62
C GLY A 82 -3.44 -11.54 -11.10
N ALA A 83 -3.08 -10.39 -10.52
CA ALA A 83 -3.06 -10.12 -9.08
C ALA A 83 -4.34 -9.38 -8.64
N PRO A 84 -5.47 -10.09 -8.39
CA PRO A 84 -6.70 -9.44 -7.96
C PRO A 84 -6.53 -8.89 -6.55
N SER A 85 -6.93 -7.64 -6.34
CA SER A 85 -6.99 -7.07 -5.00
C SER A 85 -8.39 -7.26 -4.41
N PHE A 86 -8.46 -7.79 -3.19
CA PHE A 86 -9.71 -7.87 -2.43
C PHE A 86 -10.06 -6.54 -1.79
N LEU A 87 -9.05 -5.86 -1.25
CA LEU A 87 -9.18 -4.54 -0.64
C LEU A 87 -8.27 -3.55 -1.34
N THR A 88 -8.89 -2.49 -1.84
CA THR A 88 -8.15 -1.37 -2.41
C THR A 88 -8.68 -0.07 -1.82
N VAL A 89 -7.77 0.79 -1.38
CA VAL A 89 -8.09 2.07 -0.77
C VAL A 89 -7.38 3.18 -1.53
N LEU A 90 -8.14 4.12 -2.07
CA LEU A 90 -7.65 5.34 -2.67
C LEU A 90 -8.00 6.53 -1.77
N LYS A 91 -7.00 7.33 -1.43
CA LYS A 91 -7.19 8.55 -0.62
C LYS A 91 -6.42 9.71 -1.22
N ARG A 92 -6.85 10.91 -0.89
CA ARG A 92 -6.11 12.13 -1.17
C ARG A 92 -5.47 12.65 0.11
N PHE A 93 -4.17 12.95 0.04
CA PHE A 93 -3.42 13.56 1.14
C PHE A 93 -3.37 15.09 1.01
N GLY A 94 -3.39 15.75 2.14
CA GLY A 94 -3.11 17.18 2.29
C GLY A 94 -1.60 17.46 2.44
N PRO A 95 -1.24 18.61 3.05
CA PRO A 95 0.14 19.00 3.24
C PRO A 95 0.99 17.95 3.98
N SER A 96 2.28 17.87 3.64
CA SER A 96 3.25 17.04 4.34
C SER A 96 3.51 17.56 5.75
N ASN A 97 3.93 16.68 6.66
CA ASN A 97 4.52 17.08 7.93
C ASN A 97 6.07 17.19 7.82
N PRO A 98 6.75 17.83 8.78
CA PRO A 98 8.19 18.08 8.71
C PRO A 98 9.06 16.84 8.99
N ALA A 99 8.50 15.72 9.47
CA ALA A 99 9.27 14.55 9.86
C ALA A 99 10.06 13.96 8.66
N PRO A 100 11.35 13.58 8.87
CA PRO A 100 12.23 13.15 7.78
C PRO A 100 11.72 11.91 7.02
N LEU A 101 11.05 10.99 7.70
CA LEU A 101 10.44 9.78 7.13
C LEU A 101 8.92 9.89 6.97
N SER A 102 8.37 11.12 6.89
CA SER A 102 6.95 11.32 6.66
C SER A 102 6.51 10.68 5.35
N PHE A 103 5.52 9.78 5.40
CA PHE A 103 4.94 9.16 4.21
C PHE A 103 4.01 10.11 3.44
N PRO A 104 3.10 10.87 4.08
CA PRO A 104 2.18 11.74 3.35
C PRO A 104 2.91 12.83 2.56
N ILE A 105 2.46 13.03 1.33
CA ILE A 105 2.79 14.17 0.45
C ILE A 105 1.50 14.69 -0.17
N PRO A 106 1.41 15.98 -0.55
CA PRO A 106 0.23 16.49 -1.25
C PRO A 106 -0.01 15.71 -2.54
N GLY A 107 -1.12 14.99 -2.61
CA GLY A 107 -1.38 14.12 -3.77
C GLY A 107 -2.25 12.91 -3.45
N TRP A 108 -1.99 11.81 -4.11
CA TRP A 108 -2.77 10.59 -4.03
C TRP A 108 -2.01 9.45 -3.35
N THR A 109 -2.69 8.66 -2.55
CA THR A 109 -2.18 7.39 -2.01
C THR A 109 -3.11 6.26 -2.41
N LEU A 110 -2.52 5.21 -2.94
CA LEU A 110 -3.18 3.94 -3.25
C LEU A 110 -2.62 2.86 -2.34
N ALA A 111 -3.51 2.11 -1.69
CA ALA A 111 -3.17 0.87 -0.99
C ALA A 111 -3.94 -0.27 -1.64
N ALA A 112 -3.26 -1.36 -1.98
CA ALA A 112 -3.85 -2.56 -2.55
C ALA A 112 -3.32 -3.81 -1.85
N ASP A 113 -4.21 -4.68 -1.44
CA ASP A 113 -3.88 -5.99 -0.91
C ASP A 113 -3.84 -6.98 -2.07
N VAL A 114 -2.69 -7.60 -2.32
CA VAL A 114 -2.49 -8.52 -3.45
C VAL A 114 -2.03 -9.89 -2.96
N PRO A 115 -2.54 -11.00 -3.54
CA PRO A 115 -2.14 -12.35 -3.15
C PRO A 115 -0.63 -12.55 -3.36
N ALA A 116 0.09 -12.99 -2.33
CA ALA A 116 1.55 -13.13 -2.39
C ALA A 116 2.04 -14.23 -3.35
N ALA A 117 1.17 -15.20 -3.69
CA ALA A 117 1.51 -16.34 -4.54
C ALA A 117 1.40 -16.09 -6.05
N VAL A 118 1.13 -14.85 -6.48
CA VAL A 118 1.02 -14.53 -7.91
C VAL A 118 2.41 -14.59 -8.56
N PRO A 119 2.62 -15.44 -9.59
CA PRO A 119 3.89 -15.50 -10.30
C PRO A 119 4.25 -14.16 -10.94
N GLY A 120 5.52 -13.75 -10.86
CA GLY A 120 6.01 -12.49 -11.43
C GLY A 120 5.55 -11.22 -10.70
N LEU A 121 4.86 -11.35 -9.55
CA LEU A 121 4.37 -10.20 -8.81
C LEU A 121 5.49 -9.28 -8.33
N MET A 122 6.61 -9.85 -7.90
CA MET A 122 7.73 -9.07 -7.35
C MET A 122 8.34 -8.16 -8.41
N GLU A 123 8.50 -8.66 -9.63
CA GLU A 123 9.02 -7.90 -10.78
C GLU A 123 8.09 -6.73 -11.12
N VAL A 124 6.78 -6.98 -11.15
CA VAL A 124 5.77 -5.93 -11.39
C VAL A 124 5.82 -4.86 -10.31
N LEU A 125 5.88 -5.26 -9.03
CA LEU A 125 5.93 -4.32 -7.92
C LEU A 125 7.26 -3.54 -7.88
N ASN A 126 8.38 -4.17 -8.24
CA ASN A 126 9.67 -3.47 -8.32
C ASN A 126 9.67 -2.42 -9.44
N GLN A 127 9.05 -2.73 -10.59
CA GLN A 127 8.90 -1.74 -11.66
C GLN A 127 8.04 -0.56 -11.22
N LEU A 128 6.91 -0.83 -10.55
CA LEU A 128 6.05 0.22 -10.02
C LEU A 128 6.76 1.08 -8.95
N ASP A 129 7.62 0.48 -8.13
CA ASP A 129 8.43 1.23 -7.17
C ASP A 129 9.35 2.25 -7.84
N GLU A 130 10.01 1.84 -8.94
CA GLU A 130 10.88 2.75 -9.72
C GLU A 130 10.06 3.90 -10.32
N GLU A 131 8.88 3.62 -10.86
CA GLU A 131 8.00 4.64 -11.43
C GLU A 131 7.49 5.61 -10.35
N VAL A 132 7.06 5.08 -9.19
CA VAL A 132 6.65 5.90 -8.04
C VAL A 132 7.79 6.78 -7.55
N ALA A 133 8.98 6.23 -7.38
CA ALA A 133 10.15 6.99 -6.91
C ALA A 133 10.59 8.05 -7.93
N ALA A 134 10.59 7.71 -9.23
CA ALA A 134 10.92 8.65 -10.32
C ALA A 134 9.96 9.84 -10.36
N ALA A 135 8.71 9.64 -10.00
CA ALA A 135 7.69 10.69 -9.88
C ALA A 135 7.77 11.51 -8.57
N GLY A 136 8.81 11.31 -7.75
CA GLY A 136 8.91 11.96 -6.43
C GLY A 136 7.97 11.38 -5.38
N GLY A 137 7.41 10.21 -5.65
CA GLY A 137 6.51 9.49 -4.75
C GLY A 137 7.23 8.78 -3.61
N ARG A 138 6.45 8.17 -2.73
CA ARG A 138 6.92 7.46 -1.54
C ARG A 138 6.26 6.11 -1.41
N LEU A 139 7.03 5.11 -1.02
CA LEU A 139 6.52 3.79 -0.63
C LEU A 139 6.29 3.76 0.88
N TYR A 140 5.17 3.17 1.31
CA TYR A 140 4.78 3.20 2.73
C TYR A 140 5.53 2.16 3.55
N LEU A 141 6.48 2.60 4.35
CA LEU A 141 7.36 1.72 5.13
C LEU A 141 6.61 0.81 6.12
N ALA A 142 5.52 1.28 6.72
CA ALA A 142 4.79 0.47 7.70
C ALA A 142 4.03 -0.73 7.10
N LYS A 143 3.89 -0.78 5.77
CA LYS A 143 3.28 -1.91 5.03
C LYS A 143 4.29 -2.63 4.13
N ASP A 144 5.52 -2.13 4.11
CA ASP A 144 6.53 -2.66 3.23
C ASP A 144 7.15 -3.95 3.77
N SER A 145 7.18 -4.99 2.95
CA SER A 145 7.78 -6.29 3.25
C SER A 145 8.86 -6.70 2.24
N ARG A 146 9.12 -5.91 1.19
CA ARG A 146 9.90 -6.34 0.03
C ARG A 146 10.80 -5.28 -0.62
N GLN A 147 10.63 -4.00 -0.28
CA GLN A 147 11.35 -2.89 -0.91
C GLN A 147 12.86 -3.14 -0.93
N LEU A 148 13.49 -2.84 -2.07
CA LEU A 148 14.94 -2.95 -2.22
C LEU A 148 15.68 -1.79 -1.51
N PRO A 149 16.91 -2.00 -1.01
CA PRO A 149 17.65 -0.99 -0.26
C PRO A 149 17.79 0.35 -0.97
N GLY A 150 18.12 0.33 -2.27
CA GLY A 150 18.27 1.56 -3.06
C GLY A 150 16.99 2.36 -3.23
N MET A 151 15.85 1.69 -3.19
CA MET A 151 14.54 2.30 -3.36
C MET A 151 14.14 3.20 -2.20
N PHE A 152 14.45 2.79 -0.96
CA PHE A 152 14.19 3.60 0.22
C PHE A 152 14.79 5.00 0.11
N ARG A 153 16.07 5.10 -0.28
CA ARG A 153 16.76 6.39 -0.41
C ARG A 153 16.21 7.27 -1.53
N LYS A 154 15.71 6.67 -2.62
CA LYS A 154 15.01 7.37 -3.69
C LYS A 154 13.68 7.96 -3.21
N SER A 155 12.93 7.19 -2.42
CA SER A 155 11.60 7.58 -1.92
C SER A 155 11.64 8.57 -0.76
N TYR A 156 12.71 8.57 0.04
CA TYR A 156 12.84 9.41 1.25
C TYR A 156 14.13 10.27 1.21
N PRO A 157 14.10 11.41 0.54
CA PRO A 157 15.30 12.25 0.35
C PRO A 157 15.88 12.79 1.66
N LYS A 158 15.08 12.86 2.75
CA LYS A 158 15.54 13.27 4.08
C LYS A 158 16.03 12.11 4.96
N ALA A 159 16.24 10.92 4.40
CA ALA A 159 16.70 9.74 5.14
C ALA A 159 18.02 9.99 5.89
N ASN A 160 18.96 10.75 5.28
CA ASN A 160 20.23 11.07 5.94
C ASN A 160 20.06 11.97 7.16
N GLN A 161 19.08 12.88 7.16
CA GLN A 161 18.75 13.68 8.33
C GLN A 161 18.27 12.76 9.47
N TRP A 162 17.35 11.86 9.18
CA TRP A 162 16.87 10.88 10.15
C TRP A 162 18.01 10.01 10.71
N LEU A 163 18.92 9.55 9.83
CA LEU A 163 20.10 8.78 10.27
C LEU A 163 20.99 9.56 11.21
N GLY A 164 21.25 10.84 10.95
CA GLY A 164 22.00 11.71 11.85
C GLY A 164 21.37 11.83 13.24
N ASP A 165 20.05 12.04 13.27
CA ASP A 165 19.30 12.12 14.52
C ASP A 165 19.31 10.80 15.28
N ARG A 166 19.08 9.68 14.57
CA ARG A 166 19.14 8.32 15.15
C ARG A 166 20.51 8.01 15.74
N ASN A 167 21.59 8.25 15.01
CA ASN A 167 22.96 7.94 15.47
C ASN A 167 23.35 8.74 16.69
N ARG A 168 22.82 9.96 16.83
CA ARG A 168 23.01 10.78 18.04
C ARG A 168 22.26 10.21 19.25
N LEU A 169 21.05 9.64 19.04
CA LEU A 169 20.22 9.07 20.11
C LEU A 169 20.61 7.65 20.48
N ASP A 170 21.09 6.88 19.53
CA ASP A 170 21.51 5.48 19.70
C ASP A 170 22.91 5.23 19.09
N PRO A 171 23.97 5.81 19.67
CA PRO A 171 25.33 5.73 19.13
C PRO A 171 25.94 4.33 19.19
N GLN A 172 25.34 3.42 19.94
CA GLN A 172 25.77 2.01 20.06
C GLN A 172 24.95 1.07 19.18
N PHE A 173 24.05 1.61 18.35
CA PHE A 173 23.21 0.83 17.43
C PHE A 173 22.44 -0.32 18.11
N ARG A 174 21.93 -0.09 19.34
CA ARG A 174 21.18 -1.10 20.10
C ARG A 174 19.77 -1.33 19.56
N LEU A 175 19.20 -0.31 18.93
CA LEU A 175 17.86 -0.38 18.34
C LEU A 175 17.97 -0.78 16.88
N SER A 176 17.43 -1.95 16.53
CA SER A 176 17.34 -2.46 15.17
C SER A 176 15.93 -2.99 14.87
N SER A 177 15.64 -3.21 13.60
CA SER A 177 14.45 -3.88 13.14
C SER A 177 14.72 -4.58 11.81
N GLY A 178 14.01 -5.67 11.54
CA GLY A 178 14.17 -6.40 10.28
C GLY A 178 13.95 -5.55 9.02
N ILE A 179 13.07 -4.55 9.08
CA ILE A 179 12.91 -3.60 7.96
C ILE A 179 14.14 -2.72 7.81
N ALA A 180 14.69 -2.18 8.91
CA ALA A 180 15.86 -1.30 8.87
C ALA A 180 17.10 -2.02 8.32
N GLU A 181 17.28 -3.29 8.66
CA GLU A 181 18.34 -4.15 8.14
C GLU A 181 18.15 -4.44 6.63
N ARG A 182 16.94 -4.86 6.24
CA ARG A 182 16.62 -5.22 4.86
C ARG A 182 16.82 -4.06 3.89
N ILE A 183 16.34 -2.86 4.23
CA ILE A 183 16.49 -1.67 3.38
C ILE A 183 17.83 -0.95 3.56
N LYS A 184 18.74 -1.51 4.36
CA LYS A 184 20.06 -0.92 4.72
C LYS A 184 19.92 0.53 5.21
N LEU A 185 18.93 0.75 6.07
CA LEU A 185 18.73 2.02 6.75
C LEU A 185 19.77 2.22 7.86
N ILE A 186 20.16 1.13 8.48
CA ILE A 186 21.24 1.03 9.48
C ILE A 186 22.29 0.07 8.94
N ALA A 187 23.55 0.43 9.15
CA ALA A 187 24.69 -0.40 8.78
C ALA A 187 24.90 -1.49 9.82
#